data_b1ad8b96eda270a326a46c2bb792ddbd
#
_entry.id   b1ad8b96eda270a326a46c2bb792ddbd
#
_cell.length_a   1.000
_cell.length_b   1.000
_cell.length_c   1.000
_cell.angle_alpha   90.00
_cell.angle_beta   90.00
_cell.angle_gamma   90.00
#
_symmetry.space_group_name_H-M   'P 1'
#
loop_
_entity.id
_entity.type
_entity.pdbx_description
1 polymer ?
#
loop_
_entity_poly.entity_id
_entity_poly.type
_entity_poly.pdbx_seq_one_letter_code
_entity_poly.pdbx_strand_id
1 'polypeptide(L)'
;FPFSFGGNKARKAVNFFKEIDNGDFDTVVTYGSSSSNHCRVISNMATVRNIPCYIISPEEASEPTYNSKMMQLFGAEITTVPVDEVSRTIDEKLAELRECGRKPYFIPGGGHGNLGTQAYVDCYNEICAYEKENELHFDYIFFASGTGTTQAGLVCGQIMHGDEREIVGVSIARKNPRGRQVVLDSVKEYLCGDVADELIESATIFIDDYIGDGYGKQNEAIKTTIKNMLSNHGIPMDSTYTAKAYTGMMDYIEKQEIKNKNILFIHTGGTPLFFDDFGRL
;
A
#
# COMPACT_ATOMS: atom_id res chain seq x y z
N PHE A 1 9.46 10.94 -2.97
CA PHE A 1 9.12 10.46 -4.33
C PHE A 1 8.30 11.52 -5.05
N PRO A 2 8.74 12.02 -6.22
CA PRO A 2 8.06 13.09 -6.93
C PRO A 2 6.78 12.64 -7.65
N PHE A 3 6.60 11.33 -7.87
CA PHE A 3 5.48 10.82 -8.65
C PHE A 3 4.17 10.95 -7.89
N SER A 4 3.25 11.80 -8.38
CA SER A 4 1.84 11.85 -8.00
C SER A 4 1.62 11.78 -6.47
N PHE A 5 2.23 12.69 -5.72
CA PHE A 5 2.16 12.78 -4.25
C PHE A 5 2.83 11.65 -3.47
N GLY A 6 3.68 10.84 -4.09
CA GLY A 6 4.45 9.83 -3.39
C GLY A 6 3.64 8.70 -2.74
N GLY A 7 4.03 8.35 -1.52
CA GLY A 7 3.43 7.27 -0.74
C GLY A 7 4.01 5.88 -1.02
N ASN A 8 3.49 4.87 -0.31
CA ASN A 8 3.98 3.49 -0.41
C ASN A 8 3.86 2.91 -1.83
N LYS A 9 2.87 3.35 -2.61
CA LYS A 9 2.66 2.87 -3.97
C LYS A 9 3.71 3.39 -4.94
N ALA A 10 4.18 4.63 -4.77
CA ALA A 10 5.28 5.18 -5.56
C ALA A 10 6.59 4.43 -5.29
N ARG A 11 6.88 4.12 -4.02
CA ARG A 11 8.07 3.34 -3.64
C ARG A 11 8.06 1.95 -4.31
N LYS A 12 6.94 1.24 -4.28
CA LYS A 12 6.79 -0.06 -4.94
C LYS A 12 6.87 0.03 -6.46
N ALA A 13 6.19 1.01 -7.04
CA ALA A 13 6.13 1.20 -8.49
C ALA A 13 7.52 1.41 -9.10
N VAL A 14 8.46 2.05 -8.39
CA VAL A 14 9.85 2.20 -8.85
C VAL A 14 10.48 0.86 -9.21
N ASN A 15 10.26 -0.20 -8.42
CA ASN A 15 10.84 -1.52 -8.70
C ASN A 15 10.19 -2.18 -9.91
N PHE A 16 8.86 -2.10 -10.05
CA PHE A 16 8.17 -2.60 -11.24
C PHE A 16 8.61 -1.86 -12.51
N PHE A 17 8.72 -0.55 -12.45
CA PHE A 17 9.14 0.23 -13.62
C PHE A 17 10.63 0.08 -13.95
N LYS A 18 11.48 -0.31 -13.00
CA LYS A 18 12.85 -0.76 -13.32
C LYS A 18 12.86 -2.02 -14.19
N GLU A 19 11.98 -2.99 -13.91
CA GLU A 19 11.83 -4.19 -14.76
C GLU A 19 11.27 -3.82 -16.14
N ILE A 20 10.25 -2.94 -16.18
CA ILE A 20 9.67 -2.48 -17.44
C ILE A 20 10.72 -1.76 -18.30
N ASP A 21 11.48 -0.83 -17.69
CA ASP A 21 12.51 -0.05 -18.38
C ASP A 21 13.70 -0.92 -18.88
N ASN A 22 14.01 -2.02 -18.18
CA ASN A 22 15.08 -2.96 -18.55
C ASN A 22 14.60 -4.10 -19.46
N GLY A 23 13.29 -4.32 -19.53
CA GLY A 23 12.65 -5.32 -20.38
C GLY A 23 12.18 -4.75 -21.71
N ASP A 24 11.57 -5.59 -22.50
CA ASP A 24 10.99 -5.22 -23.80
C ASP A 24 9.45 -5.11 -23.67
N PHE A 25 9.00 -4.32 -22.68
CA PHE A 25 7.59 -4.08 -22.40
C PHE A 25 7.18 -2.70 -22.91
N ASP A 26 6.01 -2.65 -23.56
CA ASP A 26 5.51 -1.44 -24.20
C ASP A 26 4.11 -1.03 -23.72
N THR A 27 3.55 -1.76 -22.78
CA THR A 27 2.19 -1.56 -22.28
C THR A 27 2.11 -2.03 -20.82
N VAL A 28 1.32 -1.35 -20.00
CA VAL A 28 1.08 -1.73 -18.59
C VAL A 28 -0.38 -2.05 -18.38
N VAL A 29 -0.65 -3.17 -17.73
CA VAL A 29 -1.99 -3.54 -17.23
C VAL A 29 -1.96 -3.66 -15.73
N THR A 30 -2.94 -3.10 -15.03
CA THR A 30 -3.10 -3.23 -13.58
C THR A 30 -4.57 -3.21 -13.19
N TYR A 31 -4.87 -3.36 -11.89
CA TYR A 31 -6.24 -3.26 -11.42
C TYR A 31 -6.36 -2.54 -10.07
N GLY A 32 -7.53 -1.97 -9.83
CA GLY A 32 -7.90 -1.35 -8.56
C GLY A 32 -9.10 -0.43 -8.70
N SER A 33 -9.67 -0.03 -7.57
CA SER A 33 -10.83 0.84 -7.49
C SER A 33 -10.56 2.27 -7.96
N SER A 34 -11.61 3.06 -8.13
CA SER A 34 -11.53 4.50 -8.43
C SER A 34 -10.70 5.29 -7.41
N SER A 35 -10.68 4.85 -6.14
CA SER A 35 -9.90 5.47 -5.06
C SER A 35 -8.46 4.93 -4.95
N SER A 36 -8.01 4.09 -5.88
CA SER A 36 -6.72 3.41 -5.79
C SER A 36 -5.53 4.36 -5.93
N ASN A 37 -4.76 4.53 -4.85
CA ASN A 37 -3.47 5.21 -4.89
C ASN A 37 -2.45 4.46 -5.77
N HIS A 38 -2.60 3.13 -5.90
CA HIS A 38 -1.76 2.31 -6.77
C HIS A 38 -1.99 2.64 -8.24
N CYS A 39 -3.24 2.55 -8.72
CA CYS A 39 -3.58 2.83 -10.11
C CYS A 39 -3.20 4.25 -10.52
N ARG A 40 -3.42 5.25 -9.64
CA ARG A 40 -2.96 6.62 -9.88
C ARG A 40 -1.45 6.70 -10.12
N VAL A 41 -0.65 6.07 -9.27
CA VAL A 41 0.82 6.11 -9.41
C VAL A 41 1.28 5.37 -10.66
N ILE A 42 0.71 4.18 -10.93
CA ILE A 42 1.06 3.40 -12.13
C ILE A 42 0.73 4.19 -13.40
N SER A 43 -0.47 4.79 -13.49
CA SER A 43 -0.82 5.64 -14.65
C SER A 43 0.14 6.79 -14.84
N ASN A 44 0.50 7.50 -13.75
CA ASN A 44 1.46 8.59 -13.82
C ASN A 44 2.83 8.13 -14.34
N MET A 45 3.35 7.03 -13.80
CA MET A 45 4.67 6.52 -14.20
C MET A 45 4.68 5.95 -15.62
N ALA A 46 3.56 5.39 -16.09
CA ALA A 46 3.38 4.95 -17.48
C ALA A 46 3.35 6.15 -18.44
N THR A 47 2.57 7.20 -18.10
CA THR A 47 2.43 8.41 -18.92
C THR A 47 3.76 9.11 -19.16
N VAL A 48 4.60 9.28 -18.13
CA VAL A 48 5.91 9.94 -18.30
C VAL A 48 6.89 9.14 -19.14
N ARG A 49 6.58 7.88 -19.45
CA ARG A 49 7.31 6.98 -20.35
C ARG A 49 6.67 6.83 -21.72
N ASN A 50 5.51 7.47 -21.96
CA ASN A 50 4.69 7.29 -23.15
C ASN A 50 4.25 5.81 -23.35
N ILE A 51 4.04 5.08 -22.25
CA ILE A 51 3.56 3.70 -22.23
C ILE A 51 2.05 3.70 -21.98
N PRO A 52 1.22 3.08 -22.82
CA PRO A 52 -0.21 2.88 -22.56
C PRO A 52 -0.45 2.16 -21.23
N CYS A 53 -1.45 2.62 -20.48
CA CYS A 53 -1.83 2.05 -19.20
C CYS A 53 -3.30 1.65 -19.21
N TYR A 54 -3.58 0.38 -18.96
CA TYR A 54 -4.92 -0.20 -18.86
C TYR A 54 -5.22 -0.56 -17.41
N ILE A 55 -6.36 -0.09 -16.91
CA ILE A 55 -6.81 -0.33 -15.54
C ILE A 55 -8.14 -1.09 -15.58
N ILE A 56 -8.17 -2.27 -14.97
CA ILE A 56 -9.42 -2.97 -14.72
C ILE A 56 -9.94 -2.54 -13.34
N SER A 57 -11.17 -2.02 -13.29
CA SER A 57 -11.75 -1.43 -12.07
C SER A 57 -13.02 -2.17 -11.67
N PRO A 58 -13.20 -2.55 -10.39
CA PRO A 58 -14.45 -3.14 -9.95
C PRO A 58 -15.58 -2.10 -9.94
N GLU A 59 -16.75 -2.47 -10.48
CA GLU A 59 -17.93 -1.60 -10.55
C GLU A 59 -18.41 -1.17 -9.17
N GLU A 60 -18.32 -2.06 -8.16
CA GLU A 60 -18.74 -1.83 -6.78
C GLU A 60 -17.90 -0.75 -6.08
N ALA A 61 -16.79 -0.32 -6.67
CA ALA A 61 -15.90 0.71 -6.13
C ALA A 61 -15.46 1.69 -7.23
N SER A 62 -16.41 2.11 -8.09
CA SER A 62 -16.19 2.99 -9.24
C SER A 62 -16.60 4.46 -9.02
N GLU A 63 -17.13 4.81 -7.84
CA GLU A 63 -17.50 6.20 -7.52
C GLU A 63 -16.34 7.17 -7.80
N PRO A 64 -16.60 8.31 -8.45
CA PRO A 64 -15.55 9.25 -8.83
C PRO A 64 -14.79 9.82 -7.63
N THR A 65 -13.45 9.80 -7.71
CA THR A 65 -12.54 10.36 -6.72
C THR A 65 -11.49 11.24 -7.39
N TYR A 66 -10.70 11.98 -6.61
CA TYR A 66 -9.54 12.68 -7.16
C TYR A 66 -8.54 11.72 -7.78
N ASN A 67 -8.38 10.51 -7.23
CA ASN A 67 -7.52 9.50 -7.83
C ASN A 67 -8.01 9.09 -9.23
N SER A 68 -9.31 8.80 -9.40
CA SER A 68 -9.85 8.41 -10.72
C SER A 68 -9.76 9.54 -11.75
N LYS A 69 -10.00 10.79 -11.34
CA LYS A 69 -9.81 11.94 -12.22
C LYS A 69 -8.36 12.09 -12.68
N MET A 70 -7.40 11.86 -11.79
CA MET A 70 -5.98 11.88 -12.16
C MET A 70 -5.59 10.73 -13.09
N MET A 71 -6.10 9.51 -12.87
CA MET A 71 -5.88 8.37 -13.78
C MET A 71 -6.33 8.72 -15.21
N GLN A 72 -7.51 9.35 -15.36
CA GLN A 72 -8.02 9.81 -16.65
C GLN A 72 -7.14 10.91 -17.27
N LEU A 73 -6.71 11.90 -16.47
CA LEU A 73 -5.79 12.95 -16.92
C LEU A 73 -4.43 12.41 -17.35
N PHE A 74 -3.97 11.34 -16.74
CA PHE A 74 -2.77 10.60 -17.16
C PHE A 74 -2.99 9.71 -18.39
N GLY A 75 -4.19 9.72 -18.97
CA GLY A 75 -4.50 8.96 -20.19
C GLY A 75 -4.65 7.45 -19.98
N ALA A 76 -4.91 7.00 -18.74
CA ALA A 76 -5.19 5.59 -18.49
C ALA A 76 -6.56 5.20 -19.08
N GLU A 77 -6.61 4.08 -19.76
CA GLU A 77 -7.84 3.45 -20.19
C GLU A 77 -8.41 2.60 -19.06
N ILE A 78 -9.62 2.94 -18.59
CA ILE A 78 -10.25 2.28 -17.46
C ILE A 78 -11.44 1.46 -17.94
N THR A 79 -11.38 0.16 -17.72
CA THR A 79 -12.50 -0.78 -17.97
C THR A 79 -13.14 -1.13 -16.63
N THR A 80 -14.43 -0.85 -16.48
CA THR A 80 -15.18 -1.14 -15.25
C THR A 80 -16.03 -2.40 -15.45
N VAL A 81 -15.91 -3.37 -14.55
CA VAL A 81 -16.60 -4.67 -14.60
C VAL A 81 -17.01 -5.10 -13.17
N PRO A 82 -17.99 -5.98 -13.01
CA PRO A 82 -18.29 -6.62 -11.72
C PRO A 82 -17.03 -7.24 -11.08
N VAL A 83 -16.93 -7.21 -9.75
CA VAL A 83 -15.70 -7.63 -9.03
C VAL A 83 -15.31 -9.08 -9.33
N ASP A 84 -16.26 -9.97 -9.53
CA ASP A 84 -16.04 -11.38 -9.88
C ASP A 84 -15.53 -11.58 -11.33
N GLU A 85 -15.69 -10.60 -12.20
CA GLU A 85 -15.18 -10.60 -13.57
C GLU A 85 -13.77 -10.00 -13.70
N VAL A 86 -13.27 -9.30 -12.69
CA VAL A 86 -11.98 -8.58 -12.76
C VAL A 86 -10.83 -9.48 -13.21
N SER A 87 -10.69 -10.68 -12.61
CA SER A 87 -9.58 -11.58 -12.96
C SER A 87 -9.65 -12.04 -14.42
N ARG A 88 -10.83 -12.44 -14.89
CA ARG A 88 -11.06 -12.85 -16.27
C ARG A 88 -10.74 -11.71 -17.25
N THR A 89 -11.24 -10.51 -16.95
CA THR A 89 -11.02 -9.32 -17.80
C THR A 89 -9.55 -8.95 -17.90
N ILE A 90 -8.78 -9.12 -16.83
CA ILE A 90 -7.31 -8.93 -16.87
C ILE A 90 -6.68 -9.92 -17.86
N ASP A 91 -7.01 -11.20 -17.75
CA ASP A 91 -6.45 -12.24 -18.61
C ASP A 91 -6.82 -12.01 -20.09
N GLU A 92 -8.08 -11.66 -20.35
CA GLU A 92 -8.58 -11.32 -21.69
C GLU A 92 -7.85 -10.09 -22.26
N LYS A 93 -7.67 -9.02 -21.48
CA LYS A 93 -6.94 -7.81 -21.92
C LYS A 93 -5.47 -8.11 -22.21
N LEU A 94 -4.81 -8.92 -21.40
CA LEU A 94 -3.42 -9.33 -21.65
C LEU A 94 -3.29 -10.17 -22.93
N ALA A 95 -4.26 -11.06 -23.19
CA ALA A 95 -4.30 -11.86 -24.42
C ALA A 95 -4.52 -10.98 -25.65
N GLU A 96 -5.54 -10.11 -25.63
CA GLU A 96 -5.85 -9.13 -26.68
C GLU A 96 -4.61 -8.29 -27.06
N LEU A 97 -3.93 -7.74 -26.07
CA LEU A 97 -2.74 -6.92 -26.29
C LEU A 97 -1.62 -7.71 -26.98
N ARG A 98 -1.41 -8.97 -26.55
CA ARG A 98 -0.40 -9.85 -27.18
C ARG A 98 -0.77 -10.21 -28.63
N GLU A 99 -2.04 -10.48 -28.92
CA GLU A 99 -2.54 -10.74 -30.27
C GLU A 99 -2.35 -9.52 -31.19
N CYS A 100 -2.45 -8.31 -30.62
CA CYS A 100 -2.15 -7.06 -31.33
C CYS A 100 -0.62 -6.76 -31.44
N GLY A 101 0.24 -7.70 -31.05
CA GLY A 101 1.70 -7.55 -31.13
C GLY A 101 2.31 -6.68 -30.04
N ARG A 102 1.55 -6.35 -28.98
CA ARG A 102 2.06 -5.61 -27.82
C ARG A 102 2.75 -6.55 -26.83
N LYS A 103 3.57 -5.97 -25.98
CA LYS A 103 4.28 -6.68 -24.90
C LYS A 103 3.83 -6.13 -23.52
N PRO A 104 2.64 -6.55 -23.07
CA PRO A 104 2.08 -6.03 -21.83
C PRO A 104 2.80 -6.57 -20.60
N TYR A 105 3.09 -5.67 -19.64
CA TYR A 105 3.51 -6.00 -18.29
C TYR A 105 2.32 -5.88 -17.33
N PHE A 106 2.03 -6.94 -16.57
CA PHE A 106 0.99 -6.92 -15.56
C PHE A 106 1.59 -6.55 -14.19
N ILE A 107 1.10 -5.46 -13.61
CA ILE A 107 1.44 -5.07 -12.24
C ILE A 107 0.27 -5.45 -11.33
N PRO A 108 0.44 -6.40 -10.38
CA PRO A 108 -0.62 -6.81 -9.47
C PRO A 108 -1.14 -5.64 -8.61
N GLY A 109 -2.42 -5.68 -8.28
CA GLY A 109 -3.08 -4.63 -7.49
C GLY A 109 -2.36 -4.33 -6.19
N GLY A 110 -2.18 -3.03 -5.93
CA GLY A 110 -1.44 -2.56 -4.77
C GLY A 110 0.08 -2.75 -4.84
N GLY A 111 0.63 -3.21 -5.97
CA GLY A 111 2.04 -3.56 -6.14
C GLY A 111 2.39 -4.80 -5.31
N HIS A 112 1.57 -5.84 -5.41
CA HIS A 112 1.78 -7.11 -4.72
C HIS A 112 2.91 -7.92 -5.39
N GLY A 113 3.54 -8.84 -4.61
CA GLY A 113 4.66 -9.68 -5.05
C GLY A 113 6.03 -9.18 -4.60
N ASN A 114 7.08 -9.92 -4.96
CA ASN A 114 8.44 -9.73 -4.43
C ASN A 114 9.03 -8.35 -4.71
N LEU A 115 8.73 -7.73 -5.85
CA LEU A 115 9.17 -6.35 -6.13
C LEU A 115 8.55 -5.32 -5.19
N GLY A 116 7.27 -5.53 -4.83
CA GLY A 116 6.59 -4.70 -3.84
C GLY A 116 7.10 -4.92 -2.42
N THR A 117 7.46 -6.16 -2.07
CA THR A 117 8.07 -6.53 -0.79
C THR A 117 9.47 -5.94 -0.67
N GLN A 118 10.31 -6.07 -1.72
CA GLN A 118 11.65 -5.50 -1.79
C GLN A 118 11.66 -3.99 -1.50
N ALA A 119 10.68 -3.25 -2.03
CA ALA A 119 10.59 -1.81 -1.79
C ALA A 119 10.48 -1.45 -0.30
N TYR A 120 9.96 -2.36 0.51
CA TYR A 120 9.83 -2.16 1.96
C TYR A 120 10.93 -2.83 2.78
N VAL A 121 11.65 -3.80 2.25
CA VAL A 121 12.98 -4.21 2.76
C VAL A 121 13.94 -3.02 2.62
N ASP A 122 13.96 -2.36 1.47
CA ASP A 122 14.77 -1.15 1.26
C ASP A 122 14.38 -0.02 2.22
N CYS A 123 13.07 0.16 2.47
CA CYS A 123 12.58 1.12 3.47
C CYS A 123 13.06 0.78 4.88
N TYR A 124 13.10 -0.49 5.26
CA TYR A 124 13.63 -0.92 6.54
C TYR A 124 15.11 -0.58 6.67
N ASN A 125 15.90 -0.83 5.63
CA ASN A 125 17.31 -0.45 5.60
C ASN A 125 17.51 1.07 5.76
N GLU A 126 16.65 1.89 5.13
CA GLU A 126 16.66 3.34 5.29
C GLU A 126 16.34 3.75 6.74
N ILE A 127 15.38 3.07 7.40
CA ILE A 127 15.06 3.32 8.82
C ILE A 127 16.27 3.01 9.69
N CYS A 128 16.92 1.86 9.51
CA CYS A 128 18.13 1.50 10.27
C CYS A 128 19.27 2.50 10.04
N ALA A 129 19.46 2.98 8.80
CA ALA A 129 20.46 3.99 8.49
C ALA A 129 20.16 5.32 9.20
N TYR A 130 18.89 5.76 9.18
CA TYR A 130 18.43 6.96 9.88
C TYR A 130 18.64 6.86 11.40
N GLU A 131 18.31 5.73 12.00
CA GLU A 131 18.52 5.47 13.43
C GLU A 131 19.98 5.56 13.82
N LYS A 132 20.87 4.97 13.02
CA LYS A 132 22.31 5.04 13.25
C LYS A 132 22.85 6.46 13.14
N GLU A 133 22.39 7.23 12.17
CA GLU A 133 22.81 8.63 11.95
C GLU A 133 22.34 9.55 13.09
N ASN A 134 21.16 9.28 13.66
CA ASN A 134 20.53 10.12 14.68
C ASN A 134 20.66 9.58 16.11
N GLU A 135 21.41 8.50 16.32
CA GLU A 135 21.63 7.85 17.62
C GLU A 135 20.31 7.51 18.33
N LEU A 136 19.34 7.02 17.59
CA LEU A 136 18.04 6.61 18.12
C LEU A 136 17.67 5.20 17.66
N HIS A 137 16.66 4.61 18.30
CA HIS A 137 16.06 3.34 17.91
C HIS A 137 14.54 3.45 18.02
N PHE A 138 13.79 2.94 17.02
CA PHE A 138 12.35 2.83 17.09
C PHE A 138 11.97 1.45 17.61
N ASP A 139 11.29 1.40 18.74
CA ASP A 139 10.80 0.14 19.33
C ASP A 139 9.60 -0.43 18.54
N TYR A 140 8.80 0.45 17.93
CA TYR A 140 7.59 0.11 17.19
C TYR A 140 7.54 0.82 15.85
N ILE A 141 7.07 0.11 14.82
CA ILE A 141 6.75 0.69 13.51
C ILE A 141 5.29 0.40 13.17
N PHE A 142 4.47 1.44 13.06
CA PHE A 142 3.05 1.35 12.69
C PHE A 142 2.78 1.90 11.29
N PHE A 143 1.83 1.31 10.60
CA PHE A 143 1.40 1.75 9.26
C PHE A 143 0.06 1.10 8.87
N ALA A 144 -0.55 1.64 7.80
CA ALA A 144 -1.74 1.04 7.18
C ALA A 144 -1.39 -0.23 6.40
N SER A 145 -1.97 -1.37 6.78
CA SER A 145 -1.82 -2.65 6.08
C SER A 145 -3.06 -2.95 5.22
N GLY A 146 -2.88 -3.07 3.92
CA GLY A 146 -3.94 -3.38 2.94
C GLY A 146 -3.68 -4.68 2.20
N THR A 147 -2.87 -4.66 1.12
CA THR A 147 -2.52 -5.85 0.32
C THR A 147 -1.44 -6.74 0.94
N GLY A 148 -0.81 -6.32 2.02
CA GLY A 148 0.16 -7.10 2.79
C GLY A 148 1.63 -6.81 2.49
N THR A 149 2.02 -6.51 1.26
CA THR A 149 3.44 -6.41 0.86
C THR A 149 4.23 -5.26 1.50
N THR A 150 3.57 -4.20 1.98
CA THR A 150 4.24 -3.18 2.81
C THR A 150 4.71 -3.78 4.13
N GLN A 151 3.81 -4.50 4.81
CA GLN A 151 4.13 -5.20 6.04
C GLN A 151 5.15 -6.31 5.82
N ALA A 152 4.94 -7.13 4.80
CA ALA A 152 5.87 -8.20 4.47
C ALA A 152 7.30 -7.70 4.28
N GLY A 153 7.51 -6.59 3.55
CA GLY A 153 8.84 -6.03 3.36
C GLY A 153 9.48 -5.53 4.65
N LEU A 154 8.72 -4.87 5.52
CA LEU A 154 9.23 -4.43 6.83
C LEU A 154 9.57 -5.62 7.74
N VAL A 155 8.72 -6.66 7.77
CA VAL A 155 8.99 -7.91 8.52
C VAL A 155 10.21 -8.65 7.95
N CYS A 156 10.34 -8.75 6.63
CA CYS A 156 11.54 -9.32 6.01
C CYS A 156 12.80 -8.56 6.41
N GLY A 157 12.74 -7.21 6.36
CA GLY A 157 13.85 -6.36 6.80
C GLY A 157 14.22 -6.61 8.26
N GLN A 158 13.24 -6.65 9.15
CA GLN A 158 13.44 -6.98 10.57
C GLN A 158 14.13 -8.32 10.77
N ILE A 159 13.63 -9.37 10.14
CA ILE A 159 14.19 -10.73 10.25
C ILE A 159 15.64 -10.77 9.72
N MET A 160 15.88 -10.15 8.56
CA MET A 160 17.21 -10.11 7.94
C MET A 160 18.26 -9.35 8.78
N HIS A 161 17.81 -8.35 9.56
CA HIS A 161 18.66 -7.60 10.50
C HIS A 161 18.79 -8.27 11.88
N GLY A 162 17.96 -9.28 12.18
CA GLY A 162 17.90 -9.89 13.53
C GLY A 162 17.41 -8.91 14.59
N ASP A 163 16.48 -8.02 14.23
CA ASP A 163 15.98 -6.95 15.06
C ASP A 163 14.73 -7.39 15.85
N GLU A 164 14.57 -6.89 17.08
CA GLU A 164 13.48 -7.27 18.00
C GLU A 164 12.33 -6.24 18.05
N ARG A 165 12.38 -5.14 17.26
CA ARG A 165 11.29 -4.15 17.24
C ARG A 165 9.98 -4.74 16.76
N GLU A 166 8.86 -4.15 17.14
CA GLU A 166 7.55 -4.62 16.71
C GLU A 166 7.08 -3.95 15.41
N ILE A 167 6.74 -4.76 14.38
CA ILE A 167 6.21 -4.31 13.11
C ILE A 167 4.69 -4.51 13.10
N VAL A 168 3.94 -3.45 13.41
CA VAL A 168 2.50 -3.52 13.64
C VAL A 168 1.73 -2.98 12.42
N GLY A 169 1.15 -3.88 11.65
CA GLY A 169 0.26 -3.53 10.54
C GLY A 169 -1.19 -3.35 10.98
N VAL A 170 -1.71 -2.14 10.86
CA VAL A 170 -3.13 -1.86 11.14
C VAL A 170 -3.94 -2.10 9.88
N SER A 171 -4.81 -3.08 9.89
CA SER A 171 -5.66 -3.43 8.75
C SER A 171 -6.65 -2.33 8.41
N ILE A 172 -6.79 -2.05 7.12
CA ILE A 172 -7.77 -1.08 6.62
C ILE A 172 -9.00 -1.74 5.99
N ALA A 173 -8.96 -3.05 5.77
CA ALA A 173 -10.03 -3.77 5.08
C ALA A 173 -10.10 -5.27 5.40
N ARG A 174 -8.96 -5.98 5.43
CA ARG A 174 -8.93 -7.44 5.58
C ARG A 174 -9.02 -7.85 7.03
N LYS A 175 -9.83 -8.90 7.30
CA LYS A 175 -9.96 -9.51 8.62
C LYS A 175 -9.05 -10.72 8.77
N ASN A 176 -8.68 -11.02 10.01
CA ASN A 176 -8.06 -12.28 10.38
C ASN A 176 -9.03 -13.47 10.17
N PRO A 177 -8.54 -14.68 9.82
CA PRO A 177 -7.11 -15.01 9.63
C PRO A 177 -6.57 -14.58 8.27
N ARG A 178 -7.41 -14.30 7.26
CA ARG A 178 -7.00 -14.04 5.88
C ARG A 178 -6.08 -12.81 5.75
N GLY A 179 -6.31 -11.77 6.54
CA GLY A 179 -5.51 -10.54 6.48
C GLY A 179 -4.05 -10.80 6.85
N ARG A 180 -3.82 -11.46 7.98
CA ARG A 180 -2.50 -11.87 8.45
C ARG A 180 -1.86 -12.89 7.54
N GLN A 181 -2.63 -13.88 7.06
CA GLN A 181 -2.11 -14.95 6.20
C GLN A 181 -1.46 -14.42 4.93
N VAL A 182 -2.06 -13.43 4.26
CA VAL A 182 -1.47 -12.81 3.05
C VAL A 182 -0.12 -12.15 3.34
N VAL A 183 0.09 -11.62 4.55
CA VAL A 183 1.39 -11.07 4.95
C VAL A 183 2.39 -12.20 5.14
N LEU A 184 2.01 -13.25 5.88
CA LEU A 184 2.86 -14.43 6.12
C LEU A 184 3.29 -15.08 4.81
N ASP A 185 2.35 -15.30 3.88
CA ASP A 185 2.64 -15.88 2.57
C ASP A 185 3.65 -15.02 1.77
N SER A 186 3.49 -13.70 1.80
CA SER A 186 4.40 -12.77 1.13
C SER A 186 5.80 -12.75 1.77
N VAL A 187 5.90 -12.89 3.09
CA VAL A 187 7.19 -13.01 3.80
C VAL A 187 7.88 -14.31 3.42
N LYS A 188 7.15 -15.45 3.47
CA LYS A 188 7.66 -16.77 3.10
C LYS A 188 8.14 -16.83 1.65
N GLU A 189 7.35 -16.26 0.74
CA GLU A 189 7.72 -16.18 -0.68
C GLU A 189 9.01 -15.38 -0.89
N TYR A 190 9.13 -14.23 -0.23
CA TYR A 190 10.30 -13.37 -0.38
C TYR A 190 11.57 -13.98 0.23
N LEU A 191 11.47 -14.60 1.40
CA LEU A 191 12.61 -15.24 2.09
C LEU A 191 12.92 -16.65 1.57
N CYS A 192 12.22 -17.13 0.53
CA CYS A 192 12.45 -18.41 -0.14
C CYS A 192 12.46 -19.64 0.79
N GLY A 193 11.79 -19.57 1.94
CA GLY A 193 11.71 -20.68 2.91
C GLY A 193 12.96 -20.90 3.78
N ASP A 194 13.92 -19.99 3.74
CA ASP A 194 15.16 -20.11 4.54
C ASP A 194 14.98 -19.73 6.01
N VAL A 195 13.75 -19.38 6.43
CA VAL A 195 13.41 -18.91 7.78
C VAL A 195 12.28 -19.75 8.36
N ALA A 196 12.40 -20.10 9.64
CA ALA A 196 11.39 -20.88 10.35
C ALA A 196 10.04 -20.16 10.42
N ASP A 197 8.95 -20.89 10.21
CA ASP A 197 7.59 -20.36 10.23
C ASP A 197 7.26 -19.67 11.54
N GLU A 198 7.70 -20.19 12.67
CA GLU A 198 7.48 -19.64 14.00
C GLU A 198 8.09 -18.23 14.15
N LEU A 199 9.25 -17.97 13.52
CA LEU A 199 9.87 -16.65 13.54
C LEU A 199 9.07 -15.67 12.68
N ILE A 200 8.64 -16.09 11.49
CA ILE A 200 7.79 -15.25 10.61
C ILE A 200 6.47 -14.91 11.31
N GLU A 201 5.85 -15.89 11.96
CA GLU A 201 4.61 -15.70 12.70
C GLU A 201 4.77 -14.74 13.89
N SER A 202 5.83 -14.89 14.68
CA SER A 202 6.10 -14.01 15.83
C SER A 202 6.42 -12.58 15.42
N ALA A 203 7.13 -12.38 14.31
CA ALA A 203 7.49 -11.07 13.77
C ALA A 203 6.31 -10.36 13.08
N THR A 204 5.20 -11.06 12.78
CA THR A 204 4.07 -10.50 12.04
C THR A 204 2.92 -10.14 12.96
N ILE A 205 2.85 -8.88 13.40
CA ILE A 205 1.73 -8.35 14.19
C ILE A 205 0.74 -7.66 13.24
N PHE A 206 -0.46 -8.25 13.11
CA PHE A 206 -1.53 -7.74 12.25
C PHE A 206 -2.80 -7.56 13.07
N ILE A 207 -3.25 -6.30 13.20
CA ILE A 207 -4.44 -5.93 13.97
C ILE A 207 -5.55 -5.48 13.04
N ASP A 208 -6.76 -6.00 13.24
CA ASP A 208 -7.92 -5.79 12.37
C ASP A 208 -9.16 -5.22 13.08
N ASP A 209 -8.98 -4.75 14.32
CA ASP A 209 -10.06 -4.17 15.12
C ASP A 209 -10.56 -2.82 14.60
N TYR A 210 -9.76 -2.14 13.74
CA TYR A 210 -10.01 -0.75 13.32
C TYR A 210 -10.54 -0.62 11.89
N ILE A 211 -10.96 -1.71 11.28
CA ILE A 211 -11.53 -1.71 9.92
C ILE A 211 -12.84 -0.89 9.87
N GLY A 212 -13.60 -0.88 10.97
CA GLY A 212 -14.92 -0.26 11.03
C GLY A 212 -15.91 -0.96 10.08
N ASP A 213 -16.73 -0.19 9.39
CA ASP A 213 -17.74 -0.69 8.43
C ASP A 213 -17.14 -1.15 7.09
N GLY A 214 -15.79 -1.17 6.97
CA GLY A 214 -15.06 -1.68 5.82
C GLY A 214 -14.15 -0.68 5.11
N TYR A 215 -13.70 -1.09 3.92
CA TYR A 215 -12.81 -0.28 3.08
C TYR A 215 -13.47 1.04 2.67
N GLY A 216 -12.75 2.16 2.82
CA GLY A 216 -13.26 3.48 2.46
C GLY A 216 -14.34 4.03 3.38
N LYS A 217 -14.76 3.29 4.41
CA LYS A 217 -15.73 3.77 5.41
C LYS A 217 -15.02 4.49 6.54
N GLN A 218 -15.65 5.57 7.03
CA GLN A 218 -15.14 6.41 8.10
C GLN A 218 -16.15 6.48 9.26
N ASN A 219 -15.64 6.76 10.45
CA ASN A 219 -16.42 7.02 11.66
C ASN A 219 -15.94 8.32 12.32
N GLU A 220 -16.60 8.73 13.41
CA GLU A 220 -16.27 9.99 14.09
C GLU A 220 -14.85 10.01 14.68
N ALA A 221 -14.31 8.89 15.14
CA ALA A 221 -12.93 8.82 15.63
C ALA A 221 -11.92 9.10 14.51
N ILE A 222 -12.14 8.52 13.31
CA ILE A 222 -11.30 8.77 12.12
C ILE A 222 -11.40 10.24 11.69
N LYS A 223 -12.60 10.83 11.64
CA LYS A 223 -12.78 12.26 11.31
C LYS A 223 -12.07 13.16 12.31
N THR A 224 -12.19 12.86 13.60
CA THR A 224 -11.51 13.60 14.66
C THR A 224 -9.98 13.52 14.49
N THR A 225 -9.45 12.34 14.17
CA THR A 225 -8.03 12.15 13.87
C THR A 225 -7.59 13.00 12.69
N ILE A 226 -8.33 13.01 11.58
CA ILE A 226 -8.01 13.82 10.39
C ILE A 226 -7.96 15.32 10.76
N LYS A 227 -8.99 15.81 11.47
CA LYS A 227 -9.04 17.22 11.90
C LYS A 227 -7.87 17.58 12.81
N ASN A 228 -7.60 16.77 13.82
CA ASN A 228 -6.53 17.02 14.79
C ASN A 228 -5.14 16.99 14.14
N MET A 229 -4.87 16.01 13.28
CA MET A 229 -3.59 15.91 12.60
C MET A 229 -3.35 17.08 11.65
N LEU A 230 -4.39 17.51 10.94
CA LEU A 230 -4.27 18.68 10.06
C LEU A 230 -4.11 19.98 10.86
N SER A 231 -4.98 20.23 11.85
CA SER A 231 -5.01 21.52 12.57
C SER A 231 -3.85 21.72 13.53
N ASN A 232 -3.37 20.65 14.18
CA ASN A 232 -2.33 20.75 15.19
C ASN A 232 -0.91 20.47 14.64
N HIS A 233 -0.81 19.70 13.54
CA HIS A 233 0.48 19.23 13.02
C HIS A 233 0.70 19.54 11.55
N GLY A 234 -0.32 20.04 10.83
CA GLY A 234 -0.24 20.30 9.38
C GLY A 234 -0.12 19.03 8.52
N ILE A 235 -0.48 17.85 9.08
CA ILE A 235 -0.35 16.56 8.41
C ILE A 235 -1.70 16.12 7.85
N PRO A 236 -1.91 16.13 6.52
CA PRO A 236 -3.13 15.63 5.91
C PRO A 236 -3.18 14.10 5.99
N MET A 237 -4.28 13.56 6.49
CA MET A 237 -4.54 12.12 6.53
C MET A 237 -5.86 11.80 5.82
N ASP A 238 -5.90 10.66 5.12
CA ASP A 238 -7.12 10.16 4.48
C ASP A 238 -7.88 9.19 5.38
N SER A 239 -9.19 9.08 5.19
CA SER A 239 -10.07 8.23 5.99
C SER A 239 -9.90 6.74 5.70
N THR A 240 -9.40 6.36 4.51
CA THR A 240 -9.28 4.96 4.09
C THR A 240 -8.07 4.27 4.70
N TYR A 241 -6.91 4.95 4.73
CA TYR A 241 -5.63 4.36 5.10
C TYR A 241 -5.02 5.02 6.35
N THR A 242 -4.55 6.25 6.19
CA THR A 242 -3.62 6.84 7.17
C THR A 242 -4.29 7.23 8.48
N ALA A 243 -5.45 7.88 8.45
CA ALA A 243 -6.14 8.24 9.69
C ALA A 243 -6.68 6.99 10.41
N LYS A 244 -7.19 6.00 9.67
CA LYS A 244 -7.62 4.73 10.25
C LYS A 244 -6.48 4.02 10.97
N ALA A 245 -5.31 3.93 10.32
CA ALA A 245 -4.14 3.30 10.91
C ALA A 245 -3.59 4.08 12.10
N TYR A 246 -3.58 5.41 12.03
CA TYR A 246 -3.12 6.25 13.14
C TYR A 246 -4.06 6.15 14.36
N THR A 247 -5.37 6.16 14.13
CA THR A 247 -6.36 5.94 15.21
C THR A 247 -6.14 4.57 15.88
N GLY A 248 -5.92 3.52 15.06
CA GLY A 248 -5.62 2.19 15.57
C GLY A 248 -4.30 2.10 16.33
N MET A 249 -3.26 2.81 15.88
CA MET A 249 -1.99 2.92 16.60
C MET A 249 -2.19 3.54 17.98
N MET A 250 -2.90 4.67 18.07
CA MET A 250 -3.10 5.37 19.35
C MET A 250 -3.85 4.51 20.36
N ASP A 251 -4.91 3.82 19.92
CA ASP A 251 -5.68 2.91 20.78
C ASP A 251 -4.86 1.65 21.18
N TYR A 252 -4.04 1.12 20.25
CA TYR A 252 -3.13 0.01 20.54
C TYR A 252 -2.10 0.39 21.62
N ILE A 253 -1.48 1.58 21.49
CA ILE A 253 -0.52 2.09 22.48
C ILE A 253 -1.16 2.21 23.86
N GLU A 254 -2.39 2.73 23.93
CA GLU A 254 -3.13 2.86 25.16
C GLU A 254 -3.47 1.49 25.78
N LYS A 255 -4.05 0.58 25.01
CA LYS A 255 -4.45 -0.76 25.46
C LYS A 255 -3.28 -1.64 25.90
N GLN A 256 -2.13 -1.52 25.23
CA GLN A 256 -0.92 -2.27 25.59
C GLN A 256 -0.07 -1.55 26.64
N GLU A 257 -0.54 -0.41 27.17
CA GLU A 257 0.16 0.43 28.16
C GLU A 257 1.62 0.75 27.76
N ILE A 258 1.87 0.96 26.45
CA ILE A 258 3.20 1.24 25.91
C ILE A 258 3.68 2.62 26.42
N LYS A 259 4.78 2.64 27.17
CA LYS A 259 5.37 3.86 27.76
C LYS A 259 6.87 3.89 27.55
N ASN A 260 7.42 5.10 27.40
CA ASN A 260 8.87 5.32 27.26
C ASN A 260 9.48 4.55 26.07
N LYS A 261 8.75 4.47 24.96
CA LYS A 261 9.14 3.81 23.72
C LYS A 261 9.16 4.80 22.56
N ASN A 262 10.10 4.64 21.65
CA ASN A 262 10.13 5.39 20.40
C ASN A 262 9.24 4.70 19.37
N ILE A 263 8.30 5.46 18.81
CA ILE A 263 7.30 4.93 17.89
C ILE A 263 7.44 5.64 16.55
N LEU A 264 7.60 4.88 15.49
CA LEU A 264 7.55 5.35 14.11
C LEU A 264 6.20 5.05 13.49
N PHE A 265 5.50 6.08 13.02
CA PHE A 265 4.34 5.92 12.16
C PHE A 265 4.72 6.20 10.71
N ILE A 266 4.61 5.20 9.83
CA ILE A 266 4.84 5.40 8.40
C ILE A 266 3.57 5.94 7.76
N HIS A 267 3.60 7.22 7.37
CA HIS A 267 2.54 7.84 6.58
C HIS A 267 2.59 7.31 5.15
N THR A 268 1.71 6.37 4.82
CA THR A 268 1.74 5.62 3.56
C THR A 268 1.20 6.38 2.33
N GLY A 269 0.89 7.65 2.46
CA GLY A 269 0.38 8.50 1.38
C GLY A 269 -1.12 8.77 1.51
N GLY A 270 -1.86 8.84 0.38
CA GLY A 270 -3.30 9.06 0.39
C GLY A 270 -3.71 10.55 0.31
N THR A 271 -2.78 11.47 0.05
CA THR A 271 -3.07 12.90 -0.03
C THR A 271 -4.26 13.25 -0.95
N PRO A 272 -4.42 12.68 -2.16
CA PRO A 272 -5.61 12.96 -2.97
C PRO A 272 -6.92 12.52 -2.31
N LEU A 273 -6.92 11.42 -1.56
CA LEU A 273 -8.10 10.95 -0.83
C LEU A 273 -8.46 11.87 0.35
N PHE A 274 -7.46 12.53 0.94
CA PHE A 274 -7.73 13.58 1.93
C PHE A 274 -8.63 14.69 1.33
N PHE A 275 -8.42 15.08 0.08
CA PHE A 275 -9.27 16.08 -0.56
C PHE A 275 -10.68 15.55 -0.87
N ASP A 276 -10.85 14.25 -1.15
CA ASP A 276 -12.18 13.63 -1.26
C ASP A 276 -12.93 13.66 0.09
N ASP A 277 -12.19 13.53 1.19
CA ASP A 277 -12.73 13.57 2.56
C ASP A 277 -13.02 15.01 3.04
N PHE A 278 -12.22 15.98 2.60
CA PHE A 278 -12.20 17.37 3.14
C PHE A 278 -13.58 18.04 3.13
N GLY A 279 -14.37 17.82 2.08
CA GLY A 279 -15.74 18.34 1.99
C GLY A 279 -16.75 17.64 2.91
N ARG A 280 -16.33 16.58 3.64
CA ARG A 280 -17.17 15.78 4.54
C ARG A 280 -16.71 15.84 6.00
N LEU A 281 -15.65 16.58 6.27
CA LEU A 281 -15.12 16.87 7.60
C LEU A 281 -15.93 18.02 8.24
#